data_ddc030013475bf01952b2d732b9f090d
#
_entry.id   ddc030013475bf01952b2d732b9f090d
#
_cell.length_a   1.000
_cell.length_b   1.000
_cell.length_c   1.000
_cell.angle_alpha   90.00
_cell.angle_beta   90.00
_cell.angle_gamma   90.00
#
_symmetry.space_group_name_H-M   'P 1'
#
loop_
_entity.id
_entity.type
_entity.pdbx_description
1 polymer ?
#
loop_
_entity_poly.entity_id
_entity_poly.type
_entity_poly.pdbx_seq_one_letter_code
_entity_poly.pdbx_strand_id
1 'polypeptide(L)'
;MISKFSQHFYHLFGLFLLFFNLNSWAVDYPKAPDPFYYVNDYTDTLNPQEWRTLENALIENRNKTSSQIIVAIIPTTQGEEIAQYATNLFNKWGIGRTKHNENNGVLLLVAKNDRKLFIATGRGIEGALPDATASTIIRHNITPYFKQERYAEGIANGLSAIMAAINGEYAAYDSYGKEQQQFDDINGLFFFLGV
;
A
#
# COMPACT_ATOMS: atom_id res chain seq x y z
N MET A 1 -56.76 -19.63 -20.76
CA MET A 1 -56.04 -20.05 -21.97
C MET A 1 -54.74 -19.20 -22.05
N ILE A 2 -53.66 -19.69 -21.45
CA ILE A 2 -52.37 -18.98 -21.49
C ILE A 2 -51.82 -19.22 -22.89
N SER A 3 -51.57 -18.18 -23.66
CA SER A 3 -51.19 -18.26 -25.05
C SER A 3 -49.83 -18.97 -25.18
N LYS A 4 -49.67 -19.81 -26.21
CA LYS A 4 -48.39 -20.50 -26.51
C LYS A 4 -47.21 -19.52 -26.62
N PHE A 5 -47.48 -18.25 -26.89
CA PHE A 5 -46.48 -17.18 -26.93
C PHE A 5 -45.88 -16.88 -25.55
N SER A 6 -46.65 -16.97 -24.46
CA SER A 6 -46.17 -16.79 -23.11
C SER A 6 -45.18 -17.90 -22.68
N GLN A 7 -45.45 -19.14 -23.07
CA GLN A 7 -44.56 -20.27 -22.71
C GLN A 7 -43.18 -20.14 -23.38
N HIS A 8 -43.11 -19.75 -24.63
CA HIS A 8 -41.85 -19.54 -25.34
C HIS A 8 -41.03 -18.36 -24.76
N PHE A 9 -41.72 -17.32 -24.28
CA PHE A 9 -41.10 -16.19 -23.62
C PHE A 9 -40.39 -16.61 -22.30
N TYR A 10 -41.06 -17.42 -21.47
CA TYR A 10 -40.47 -17.93 -20.23
C TYR A 10 -39.29 -18.89 -20.48
N HIS A 11 -39.32 -19.72 -21.52
CA HIS A 11 -38.19 -20.57 -21.88
C HIS A 11 -37.01 -19.78 -22.42
N LEU A 12 -37.25 -18.75 -23.22
CA LEU A 12 -36.20 -17.86 -23.74
C LEU A 12 -35.59 -17.02 -22.65
N PHE A 13 -36.38 -16.53 -21.70
CA PHE A 13 -35.94 -15.76 -20.54
C PHE A 13 -35.16 -16.64 -19.56
N GLY A 14 -35.60 -17.87 -19.32
CA GLY A 14 -34.89 -18.86 -18.53
C GLY A 14 -33.55 -19.25 -19.14
N LEU A 15 -33.48 -19.40 -20.47
CA LEU A 15 -32.22 -19.68 -21.19
C LEU A 15 -31.26 -18.49 -21.12
N PHE A 16 -31.77 -17.25 -21.18
CA PHE A 16 -30.95 -16.03 -21.06
C PHE A 16 -30.29 -15.90 -19.68
N LEU A 17 -30.98 -16.30 -18.60
CA LEU A 17 -30.42 -16.32 -17.24
C LEU A 17 -29.28 -17.35 -17.04
N LEU A 18 -29.26 -18.42 -17.82
CA LEU A 18 -28.20 -19.43 -17.77
C LEU A 18 -26.86 -18.94 -18.37
N PHE A 19 -26.88 -17.88 -19.18
CA PHE A 19 -25.66 -17.28 -19.75
C PHE A 19 -24.99 -16.25 -18.83
N PHE A 20 -25.66 -15.81 -17.75
CA PHE A 20 -25.02 -15.00 -16.70
C PHE A 20 -24.22 -15.88 -15.74
N ASN A 21 -23.23 -16.58 -16.29
CA ASN A 21 -22.13 -17.08 -15.46
C ASN A 21 -21.34 -15.87 -15.00
N LEU A 22 -21.66 -15.32 -13.83
CA LEU A 22 -20.80 -14.42 -13.11
C LEU A 22 -19.55 -15.22 -12.74
N ASN A 23 -18.53 -15.16 -13.60
CA ASN A 23 -17.20 -15.60 -13.23
C ASN A 23 -16.72 -14.67 -12.12
N SER A 24 -17.07 -15.00 -10.88
CA SER A 24 -16.45 -14.42 -9.71
C SER A 24 -15.01 -14.95 -9.69
N TRP A 25 -14.10 -14.19 -10.26
CA TRP A 25 -12.68 -14.47 -10.16
C TRP A 25 -12.31 -14.22 -8.71
N ALA A 26 -12.02 -15.28 -7.97
CA ALA A 26 -11.48 -15.15 -6.63
C ALA A 26 -10.13 -14.46 -6.73
N VAL A 27 -9.97 -13.35 -5.99
CA VAL A 27 -8.69 -12.64 -5.92
C VAL A 27 -7.67 -13.54 -5.24
N ASP A 28 -6.54 -13.76 -5.89
CA ASP A 28 -5.45 -14.57 -5.34
C ASP A 28 -4.44 -13.65 -4.62
N TYR A 29 -4.42 -13.78 -3.30
CA TYR A 29 -3.46 -13.07 -2.47
C TYR A 29 -2.18 -13.88 -2.32
N PRO A 30 -0.99 -13.28 -2.46
CA PRO A 30 0.26 -13.97 -2.23
C PRO A 30 0.30 -14.61 -0.84
N LYS A 31 0.97 -15.74 -0.73
CA LYS A 31 1.23 -16.37 0.55
C LYS A 31 2.19 -15.51 1.37
N ALA A 32 2.07 -15.57 2.69
CA ALA A 32 3.09 -14.98 3.55
C ALA A 32 4.46 -15.58 3.20
N PRO A 33 5.52 -14.74 3.11
CA PRO A 33 6.84 -15.23 2.74
C PRO A 33 7.38 -16.20 3.80
N ASP A 34 8.08 -17.24 3.32
CA ASP A 34 8.82 -18.19 4.15
C ASP A 34 10.15 -18.50 3.43
N PRO A 35 11.31 -18.04 3.95
CA PRO A 35 11.50 -17.27 5.19
C PRO A 35 10.84 -15.90 5.13
N PHE A 36 10.52 -15.35 6.32
CA PHE A 36 9.84 -14.08 6.46
C PHE A 36 10.78 -12.91 6.11
N TYR A 37 10.28 -11.99 5.26
CA TYR A 37 10.91 -10.73 4.91
C TYR A 37 9.97 -9.55 5.18
N TYR A 38 10.54 -8.40 5.54
CA TYR A 38 9.78 -7.15 5.71
C TYR A 38 9.51 -6.47 4.37
N VAL A 39 10.39 -6.67 3.38
CA VAL A 39 10.21 -6.17 2.01
C VAL A 39 9.94 -7.32 1.06
N ASN A 40 8.76 -7.34 0.47
CA ASN A 40 8.27 -8.38 -0.43
C ASN A 40 8.00 -7.78 -1.80
N ASP A 41 8.95 -7.89 -2.73
CA ASP A 41 8.85 -7.39 -4.09
C ASP A 41 8.57 -8.53 -5.06
N TYR A 42 7.33 -8.62 -5.56
CA TYR A 42 6.89 -9.62 -6.54
C TYR A 42 6.99 -9.12 -7.99
N THR A 43 7.66 -7.99 -8.19
CA THR A 43 7.68 -7.28 -9.49
C THR A 43 9.08 -6.93 -9.97
N ASP A 44 10.10 -7.34 -9.22
CA ASP A 44 11.50 -6.98 -9.47
C ASP A 44 11.69 -5.46 -9.68
N THR A 45 10.97 -4.66 -8.88
CA THR A 45 11.01 -3.20 -8.94
C THR A 45 12.27 -2.64 -8.29
N LEU A 46 12.70 -3.29 -7.20
CA LEU A 46 13.88 -2.90 -6.42
C LEU A 46 15.10 -3.69 -6.89
N ASN A 47 16.21 -3.00 -7.07
CA ASN A 47 17.47 -3.72 -7.25
C ASN A 47 17.93 -4.36 -5.92
N PRO A 48 18.87 -5.31 -5.94
CA PRO A 48 19.30 -6.03 -4.74
C PRO A 48 19.87 -5.15 -3.62
N GLN A 49 20.47 -4.00 -3.97
CA GLN A 49 21.01 -3.06 -2.99
C GLN A 49 19.89 -2.24 -2.31
N GLU A 50 18.94 -1.75 -3.10
CA GLU A 50 17.76 -1.04 -2.61
C GLU A 50 16.93 -1.93 -1.69
N TRP A 51 16.66 -3.16 -2.14
CA TRP A 51 15.94 -4.15 -1.33
C TRP A 51 16.62 -4.37 0.02
N ARG A 52 17.94 -4.63 0.03
CA ARG A 52 18.69 -4.84 1.28
C ARG A 52 18.68 -3.64 2.21
N THR A 53 18.77 -2.44 1.64
CA THR A 53 18.75 -1.20 2.43
C THR A 53 17.42 -1.03 3.14
N LEU A 54 16.31 -1.24 2.44
CA LEU A 54 14.97 -1.14 3.01
C LEU A 54 14.69 -2.25 4.02
N GLU A 55 15.07 -3.50 3.72
CA GLU A 55 14.92 -4.65 4.62
C GLU A 55 15.66 -4.42 5.94
N ASN A 56 16.94 -4.00 5.88
CA ASN A 56 17.74 -3.72 7.06
C ASN A 56 17.14 -2.59 7.92
N ALA A 57 16.63 -1.53 7.29
CA ALA A 57 15.98 -0.43 8.00
C ALA A 57 14.73 -0.90 8.76
N LEU A 58 13.94 -1.79 8.16
CA LEU A 58 12.75 -2.37 8.78
C LEU A 58 13.09 -3.35 9.92
N ILE A 59 14.15 -4.16 9.75
CA ILE A 59 14.69 -5.02 10.81
C ILE A 59 15.14 -4.17 12.00
N GLU A 60 15.89 -3.10 11.73
CA GLU A 60 16.37 -2.19 12.78
C GLU A 60 15.21 -1.51 13.51
N ASN A 61 14.21 -1.01 12.78
CA ASN A 61 13.01 -0.45 13.37
C ASN A 61 12.29 -1.47 14.27
N ARG A 62 12.12 -2.70 13.80
CA ARG A 62 11.48 -3.78 14.57
C ARG A 62 12.23 -4.10 15.84
N ASN A 63 13.57 -4.03 15.84
CA ASN A 63 14.39 -4.28 17.01
C ASN A 63 14.32 -3.13 18.04
N LYS A 64 14.03 -1.91 17.60
CA LYS A 64 13.91 -0.73 18.47
C LYS A 64 12.48 -0.49 18.97
N THR A 65 11.50 -1.01 18.26
CA THR A 65 10.07 -0.77 18.55
C THR A 65 9.31 -2.10 18.57
N SER A 66 8.08 -2.10 19.12
CA SER A 66 7.21 -3.28 19.01
C SER A 66 6.47 -3.33 17.66
N SER A 67 6.56 -2.29 16.83
CA SER A 67 5.80 -2.15 15.59
C SER A 67 6.38 -3.00 14.47
N GLN A 68 5.51 -3.66 13.71
CA GLN A 68 5.87 -4.45 12.54
C GLN A 68 5.45 -3.71 11.27
N ILE A 69 6.40 -3.21 10.49
CA ILE A 69 6.13 -2.54 9.23
C ILE A 69 6.54 -3.48 8.09
N ILE A 70 5.63 -3.73 7.16
CA ILE A 70 5.83 -4.60 5.99
C ILE A 70 5.63 -3.77 4.73
N VAL A 71 6.46 -4.00 3.71
CA VAL A 71 6.27 -3.50 2.35
C VAL A 71 5.92 -4.68 1.45
N ALA A 72 4.88 -4.53 0.64
CA ALA A 72 4.54 -5.48 -0.42
C ALA A 72 4.38 -4.72 -1.75
N ILE A 73 5.17 -5.11 -2.75
CA ILE A 73 5.06 -4.59 -4.12
C ILE A 73 4.52 -5.73 -4.97
N ILE A 74 3.28 -5.57 -5.45
CA ILE A 74 2.56 -6.57 -6.26
C ILE A 74 2.30 -6.04 -7.67
N PRO A 75 2.09 -6.92 -8.65
CA PRO A 75 1.75 -6.46 -10.00
C PRO A 75 0.43 -5.70 -10.06
N THR A 76 -0.62 -6.26 -9.48
CA THR A 76 -2.00 -5.75 -9.56
C THR A 76 -2.86 -6.28 -8.41
N THR A 77 -3.91 -5.56 -8.07
CA THR A 77 -4.96 -6.02 -7.15
C THR A 77 -6.00 -6.92 -7.84
N GLN A 78 -5.81 -7.26 -9.11
CA GLN A 78 -6.74 -8.09 -9.91
C GLN A 78 -8.16 -7.49 -9.98
N GLY A 79 -8.26 -6.16 -9.92
CA GLY A 79 -9.54 -5.43 -10.00
C GLY A 79 -10.19 -5.16 -8.64
N GLU A 80 -9.65 -5.71 -7.55
CA GLU A 80 -10.12 -5.35 -6.20
C GLU A 80 -9.71 -3.92 -5.85
N GLU A 81 -10.52 -3.26 -5.02
CA GLU A 81 -10.18 -1.93 -4.51
C GLU A 81 -8.95 -2.03 -3.60
N ILE A 82 -8.00 -1.08 -3.74
CA ILE A 82 -6.67 -1.16 -3.12
C ILE A 82 -6.72 -1.23 -1.59
N ALA A 83 -7.63 -0.50 -0.94
CA ALA A 83 -7.76 -0.52 0.51
C ALA A 83 -8.32 -1.86 1.00
N GLN A 84 -9.27 -2.44 0.27
CA GLN A 84 -9.83 -3.75 0.58
C GLN A 84 -8.77 -4.85 0.39
N TYR A 85 -8.04 -4.83 -0.73
CA TYR A 85 -6.95 -5.77 -0.98
C TYR A 85 -5.87 -5.69 0.11
N ALA A 86 -5.44 -4.47 0.46
CA ALA A 86 -4.44 -4.26 1.50
C ALA A 86 -4.89 -4.79 2.85
N THR A 87 -6.15 -4.55 3.22
CA THR A 87 -6.74 -5.04 4.48
C THR A 87 -6.83 -6.57 4.49
N ASN A 88 -7.24 -7.17 3.38
CA ASN A 88 -7.32 -8.63 3.26
C ASN A 88 -5.93 -9.27 3.34
N LEU A 89 -4.94 -8.71 2.64
CA LEU A 89 -3.56 -9.18 2.67
C LEU A 89 -2.94 -9.02 4.06
N PHE A 90 -3.14 -7.86 4.71
CA PHE A 90 -2.71 -7.58 6.07
C PHE A 90 -3.21 -8.64 7.06
N ASN A 91 -4.50 -8.97 6.97
CA ASN A 91 -5.12 -9.98 7.82
C ASN A 91 -4.64 -11.40 7.49
N LYS A 92 -4.49 -11.74 6.20
CA LYS A 92 -4.01 -13.04 5.74
C LYS A 92 -2.58 -13.31 6.20
N TRP A 93 -1.71 -12.30 6.18
CA TRP A 93 -0.33 -12.42 6.65
C TRP A 93 -0.20 -12.29 8.17
N GLY A 94 -1.25 -11.90 8.87
CA GLY A 94 -1.24 -11.73 10.33
C GLY A 94 -0.30 -10.61 10.81
N ILE A 95 -0.16 -9.54 10.01
CA ILE A 95 0.77 -8.43 10.28
C ILE A 95 0.43 -7.77 11.63
N GLY A 96 1.46 -7.56 12.48
CA GLY A 96 1.30 -6.94 13.80
C GLY A 96 0.64 -7.81 14.85
N ARG A 97 0.29 -9.06 14.54
CA ARG A 97 -0.27 -10.00 15.53
C ARG A 97 0.86 -10.66 16.31
N THR A 98 1.17 -10.09 17.46
CA THR A 98 2.11 -10.67 18.44
C THR A 98 1.38 -11.61 19.39
N LYS A 99 2.15 -12.33 20.24
CA LYS A 99 1.59 -13.21 21.30
C LYS A 99 0.64 -12.47 22.25
N HIS A 100 0.73 -11.15 22.34
CA HIS A 100 -0.08 -10.28 23.21
C HIS A 100 -1.23 -9.59 22.48
N ASN A 101 -1.47 -9.90 21.21
CA ASN A 101 -2.58 -9.33 20.40
C ASN A 101 -2.51 -7.79 20.24
N GLU A 102 -1.30 -7.23 20.21
CA GLU A 102 -1.07 -5.77 20.19
C GLU A 102 -1.56 -5.08 18.92
N ASN A 103 -1.72 -5.84 17.82
CA ASN A 103 -2.17 -5.36 16.51
C ASN A 103 -1.41 -4.10 16.02
N ASN A 104 -0.10 -4.04 16.29
CA ASN A 104 0.79 -2.92 16.01
C ASN A 104 1.52 -3.06 14.65
N GLY A 105 0.79 -3.52 13.66
CA GLY A 105 1.31 -3.72 12.30
C GLY A 105 0.99 -2.58 11.35
N VAL A 106 1.82 -2.41 10.33
CA VAL A 106 1.60 -1.52 9.17
C VAL A 106 1.96 -2.29 7.90
N LEU A 107 1.13 -2.20 6.87
CA LEU A 107 1.41 -2.69 5.53
C LEU A 107 1.41 -1.52 4.55
N LEU A 108 2.55 -1.22 3.94
CA LEU A 108 2.63 -0.40 2.74
C LEU A 108 2.47 -1.32 1.52
N LEU A 109 1.31 -1.29 0.89
CA LEU A 109 1.02 -2.02 -0.32
C LEU A 109 1.18 -1.13 -1.55
N VAL A 110 1.92 -1.61 -2.55
CA VAL A 110 2.10 -0.96 -3.86
C VAL A 110 1.63 -1.92 -4.95
N ALA A 111 0.57 -1.57 -5.67
CA ALA A 111 0.10 -2.27 -6.87
C ALA A 111 0.68 -1.55 -8.10
N LYS A 112 1.84 -2.02 -8.57
CA LYS A 112 2.69 -1.30 -9.53
C LYS A 112 1.99 -1.01 -10.85
N ASN A 113 1.37 -2.03 -11.45
CA ASN A 113 0.71 -1.88 -12.76
C ASN A 113 -0.59 -1.07 -12.66
N ASP A 114 -1.26 -1.12 -11.50
CA ASP A 114 -2.47 -0.34 -11.23
C ASP A 114 -2.15 1.13 -10.89
N ARG A 115 -0.88 1.44 -10.63
CA ARG A 115 -0.40 2.75 -10.12
C ARG A 115 -1.13 3.18 -8.86
N LYS A 116 -1.40 2.23 -7.98
CA LYS A 116 -2.10 2.43 -6.71
C LYS A 116 -1.21 2.01 -5.56
N LEU A 117 -1.39 2.68 -4.43
CA LEU A 117 -0.75 2.28 -3.17
C LEU A 117 -1.67 2.58 -1.99
N PHE A 118 -1.47 1.87 -0.91
CA PHE A 118 -2.24 2.03 0.31
C PHE A 118 -1.39 1.70 1.54
N ILE A 119 -1.66 2.36 2.66
CA ILE A 119 -1.10 2.04 3.97
C ILE A 119 -2.22 1.49 4.83
N ALA A 120 -2.16 0.19 5.14
CA ALA A 120 -3.08 -0.44 6.08
C ALA A 120 -2.45 -0.50 7.47
N THR A 121 -3.21 -0.14 8.50
CA THR A 121 -2.75 -0.08 9.90
C THR A 121 -3.55 -1.04 10.77
N GLY A 122 -2.87 -1.67 11.73
CA GLY A 122 -3.52 -2.41 12.79
C GLY A 122 -4.07 -1.49 13.88
N ARG A 123 -5.09 -1.95 14.60
CA ARG A 123 -5.78 -1.14 15.64
C ARG A 123 -4.85 -0.55 16.70
N GLY A 124 -3.75 -1.22 17.05
CA GLY A 124 -2.76 -0.73 18.03
C GLY A 124 -1.95 0.48 17.53
N ILE A 125 -1.98 0.76 16.22
CA ILE A 125 -1.23 1.85 15.58
C ILE A 125 -2.15 3.01 15.14
N GLU A 126 -3.47 2.81 15.04
CA GLU A 126 -4.42 3.84 14.53
C GLU A 126 -4.33 5.17 15.27
N GLY A 127 -4.00 5.15 16.57
CA GLY A 127 -3.80 6.38 17.36
C GLY A 127 -2.57 7.18 16.94
N ALA A 128 -1.50 6.50 16.52
CA ALA A 128 -0.24 7.12 16.10
C ALA A 128 -0.20 7.39 14.59
N LEU A 129 -0.81 6.50 13.80
CA LEU A 129 -0.89 6.58 12.34
C LEU A 129 -2.34 6.45 11.86
N PRO A 130 -3.18 7.48 12.09
CA PRO A 130 -4.55 7.49 11.57
C PRO A 130 -4.58 7.60 10.05
N ASP A 131 -5.70 7.21 9.42
CA ASP A 131 -5.89 7.20 7.96
C ASP A 131 -5.58 8.56 7.31
N ALA A 132 -5.90 9.67 7.98
CA ALA A 132 -5.59 11.01 7.49
C ALA A 132 -4.07 11.24 7.36
N THR A 133 -3.30 10.79 8.36
CA THR A 133 -1.83 10.86 8.35
C THR A 133 -1.27 9.91 7.30
N ALA A 134 -1.75 8.67 7.23
CA ALA A 134 -1.36 7.70 6.20
C ALA A 134 -1.59 8.25 4.78
N SER A 135 -2.77 8.86 4.53
CA SER A 135 -3.09 9.51 3.25
C SER A 135 -2.17 10.69 2.95
N THR A 136 -1.76 11.45 3.96
CA THR A 136 -0.82 12.58 3.81
C THR A 136 0.58 12.06 3.44
N ILE A 137 1.06 11.02 4.11
CA ILE A 137 2.33 10.36 3.80
C ILE A 137 2.34 9.86 2.35
N ILE A 138 1.27 9.19 1.91
CA ILE A 138 1.14 8.74 0.52
C ILE A 138 1.31 9.91 -0.45
N ARG A 139 0.60 11.01 -0.24
CA ARG A 139 0.59 12.13 -1.19
C ARG A 139 1.90 12.91 -1.22
N HIS A 140 2.52 13.11 -0.07
CA HIS A 140 3.65 14.04 0.07
C HIS A 140 5.01 13.32 0.10
N ASN A 141 5.07 12.12 0.66
CA ASN A 141 6.34 11.42 0.86
C ASN A 141 6.59 10.28 -0.13
N ILE A 142 5.54 9.71 -0.76
CA ILE A 142 5.69 8.56 -1.66
C ILE A 142 5.39 8.95 -3.11
N THR A 143 4.19 9.48 -3.37
CA THR A 143 3.68 9.74 -4.72
C THR A 143 4.57 10.62 -5.59
N PRO A 144 5.25 11.69 -5.10
CA PRO A 144 6.11 12.51 -5.93
C PRO A 144 7.28 11.73 -6.55
N TYR A 145 7.84 10.78 -5.81
CA TYR A 145 8.91 9.89 -6.29
C TYR A 145 8.39 8.85 -7.29
N PHE A 146 7.24 8.25 -7.00
CA PHE A 146 6.62 7.24 -7.88
C PHE A 146 6.24 7.79 -9.25
N LYS A 147 5.85 9.08 -9.33
CA LYS A 147 5.62 9.78 -10.61
C LYS A 147 6.88 9.88 -11.47
N GLN A 148 8.06 9.78 -10.85
CA GLN A 148 9.37 9.81 -11.50
C GLN A 148 9.99 8.40 -11.60
N GLU A 149 9.21 7.34 -11.32
CA GLU A 149 9.65 5.93 -11.28
C GLU A 149 10.77 5.64 -10.25
N ARG A 150 10.99 6.54 -9.30
CA ARG A 150 11.95 6.43 -8.20
C ARG A 150 11.32 5.66 -7.02
N TYR A 151 11.01 4.37 -7.25
CA TYR A 151 10.23 3.57 -6.30
C TYR A 151 10.95 3.38 -4.97
N ALA A 152 12.22 3.00 -4.98
CA ALA A 152 13.01 2.77 -3.77
C ALA A 152 13.05 4.01 -2.86
N GLU A 153 13.27 5.18 -3.45
CA GLU A 153 13.32 6.45 -2.72
C GLU A 153 11.95 6.83 -2.16
N GLY A 154 10.89 6.66 -2.94
CA GLY A 154 9.52 6.91 -2.48
C GLY A 154 9.15 6.00 -1.32
N ILE A 155 9.51 4.70 -1.39
CA ILE A 155 9.30 3.76 -0.29
C ILE A 155 10.12 4.19 0.93
N ALA A 156 11.41 4.50 0.78
CA ALA A 156 12.26 4.92 1.89
C ALA A 156 11.72 6.18 2.60
N ASN A 157 11.31 7.19 1.84
CA ASN A 157 10.69 8.41 2.40
C ASN A 157 9.37 8.11 3.11
N GLY A 158 8.52 7.27 2.50
CA GLY A 158 7.27 6.84 3.11
C GLY A 158 7.49 6.09 4.43
N LEU A 159 8.46 5.16 4.46
CA LEU A 159 8.81 4.42 5.67
C LEU A 159 9.35 5.33 6.76
N SER A 160 10.21 6.30 6.43
CA SER A 160 10.71 7.28 7.39
C SER A 160 9.58 8.10 8.01
N ALA A 161 8.61 8.54 7.20
CA ALA A 161 7.43 9.26 7.67
C ALA A 161 6.51 8.38 8.54
N ILE A 162 6.29 7.11 8.16
CA ILE A 162 5.53 6.14 8.95
C ILE A 162 6.19 5.91 10.31
N MET A 163 7.51 5.70 10.34
CA MET A 163 8.26 5.51 11.59
C MET A 163 8.19 6.75 12.48
N ALA A 164 8.33 7.95 11.91
CA ALA A 164 8.17 9.21 12.66
C ALA A 164 6.76 9.37 13.24
N ALA A 165 5.73 8.99 12.50
CA ALA A 165 4.35 9.02 12.99
C ALA A 165 4.16 8.06 14.18
N ILE A 166 4.66 6.84 14.08
CA ILE A 166 4.56 5.83 15.14
C ILE A 166 5.30 6.28 16.40
N ASN A 167 6.42 6.99 16.26
CA ASN A 167 7.21 7.52 17.37
C ASN A 167 6.65 8.86 17.94
N GLY A 168 5.58 9.42 17.38
CA GLY A 168 5.02 10.71 17.77
C GLY A 168 5.80 11.92 17.24
N GLU A 169 6.70 11.74 16.29
CA GLU A 169 7.61 12.77 15.75
C GLU A 169 7.18 13.31 14.38
N TYR A 170 6.03 12.86 13.86
CA TYR A 170 5.61 13.16 12.48
C TYR A 170 5.42 14.65 12.22
N ALA A 171 4.95 15.42 13.18
CA ALA A 171 4.76 16.86 13.02
C ALA A 171 6.09 17.59 12.75
N ALA A 172 7.16 17.20 13.44
CA ALA A 172 8.50 17.71 13.18
C ALA A 172 9.04 17.26 11.82
N TYR A 173 8.85 15.97 11.48
CA TYR A 173 9.25 15.40 10.19
C TYR A 173 8.58 16.12 9.02
N ASP A 174 7.27 16.38 9.09
CA ASP A 174 6.50 17.06 8.03
C ASP A 174 6.94 18.52 7.86
N SER A 175 7.34 19.21 8.94
CA SER A 175 7.85 20.56 8.86
C SER A 175 9.21 20.65 8.14
N TYR A 176 10.13 19.73 8.43
CA TYR A 176 11.42 19.65 7.73
C TYR A 176 11.26 19.37 6.23
N GLY A 177 10.34 18.49 5.85
CA GLY A 177 10.07 18.19 4.44
C GLY A 177 9.53 19.40 3.68
N LYS A 178 8.68 20.21 4.29
CA LYS A 178 8.14 21.44 3.69
C LYS A 178 9.20 22.53 3.55
N GLU A 179 10.09 22.68 4.53
CA GLU A 179 11.21 23.62 4.44
C GLU A 179 12.15 23.24 3.29
N GLN A 180 12.52 21.96 3.14
CA GLN A 180 13.38 21.52 2.04
C GLN A 180 12.73 21.72 0.67
N GLN A 181 11.44 21.40 0.50
CA GLN A 181 10.74 21.68 -0.76
C GLN A 181 10.73 23.17 -1.10
N GLN A 182 10.53 24.03 -0.11
CA GLN A 182 10.55 25.47 -0.32
C GLN A 182 11.95 25.97 -0.74
N PHE A 183 13.03 25.42 -0.19
CA PHE A 183 14.41 25.71 -0.61
C PHE A 183 14.71 25.23 -2.02
N ASP A 184 14.25 24.04 -2.37
CA ASP A 184 14.45 23.47 -3.72
C ASP A 184 13.67 24.27 -4.78
N ASP A 185 12.44 24.69 -4.47
CA ASP A 185 11.62 25.54 -5.35
C ASP A 185 12.26 26.92 -5.55
N ILE A 186 12.80 27.53 -4.49
CA ILE A 186 13.51 28.82 -4.58
C ILE A 186 14.80 28.68 -5.40
N ASN A 187 15.59 27.65 -5.16
CA ASN A 187 16.83 27.39 -5.92
C ASN A 187 16.52 27.09 -7.39
N GLY A 188 15.45 26.33 -7.67
CA GLY A 188 14.95 26.09 -9.03
C GLY A 188 14.56 27.40 -9.72
N LEU A 189 13.92 28.32 -9.02
CA LEU A 189 13.54 29.64 -9.57
C LEU A 189 14.76 30.50 -9.89
N PHE A 190 15.77 30.52 -9.01
CA PHE A 190 17.03 31.26 -9.28
C PHE A 190 17.80 30.68 -10.49
N PHE A 191 17.80 29.35 -10.63
CA PHE A 191 18.41 28.69 -11.79
C PHE A 191 17.71 29.07 -13.11
N PHE A 192 16.39 29.21 -13.10
CA PHE A 192 15.60 29.65 -14.27
C PHE A 192 15.78 31.14 -14.59
N LEU A 193 16.04 32.00 -13.60
CA LEU A 193 16.23 33.43 -13.77
C LEU A 193 17.67 33.82 -14.15
N GLY A 194 18.61 32.84 -14.18
CA GLY A 194 19.99 33.07 -14.66
C GLY A 194 20.83 33.98 -13.77
N VAL A 195 20.56 34.02 -12.46
CA VAL A 195 21.34 34.81 -11.49
C VAL A 195 22.27 33.86 -10.72
#